data_fbde7b621f8570d70fd217ab2d9f7846
#
_entry.id   fbde7b621f8570d70fd217ab2d9f7846
#
_cell.length_a   1.000
_cell.length_b   1.000
_cell.length_c   1.000
_cell.angle_alpha   90.00
_cell.angle_beta   90.00
_cell.angle_gamma   90.00
#
_symmetry.space_group_name_H-M   'P 1'
#
loop_
_entity.id
_entity.type
_entity.pdbx_description
1 polymer ?
#
loop_
_entity_poly.entity_id
_entity_poly.type
_entity_poly.pdbx_seq_one_letter_code
_entity_poly.pdbx_strand_id
1 'polypeptide(L)'
;GASATKVQAPAHCVVKGEIERRKGVNGKEYAIGFELRLPEKWNNKFLFQGGGGLNGVVSPAIGKIPSRGSTAKPALTRGYAVVTTDSGHGGGSRDISFSEDQLARINYAYASTGKVTSIAKQIIENVYNVPPQYSYFMGCSNGGREAMQAAMRYPNEFDGIVAGNPGFRLSRAAIGEAWENQQLVK
;
A
#
# COMPACT_ATOMS: atom_id res chain seq x y z
N GLY A 1 11.88 0.70 28.46
CA GLY A 1 11.25 0.41 27.19
C GLY A 1 9.80 0.08 27.39
N ALA A 2 8.88 0.90 26.87
CA ALA A 2 7.44 0.62 26.93
C ALA A 2 7.16 -0.69 26.19
N SER A 3 6.61 -1.67 26.92
CA SER A 3 6.13 -2.93 26.35
C SER A 3 5.04 -2.61 25.32
N ALA A 4 5.33 -2.87 24.05
CA ALA A 4 4.32 -2.78 23.02
C ALA A 4 3.24 -3.83 23.31
N THR A 5 2.10 -3.40 23.79
CA THR A 5 0.92 -4.26 23.97
C THR A 5 0.68 -4.95 22.63
N LYS A 6 0.85 -6.27 22.55
CA LYS A 6 0.47 -7.07 21.38
C LYS A 6 -1.04 -6.93 21.21
N VAL A 7 -1.46 -6.05 20.31
CA VAL A 7 -2.88 -5.94 19.95
C VAL A 7 -3.24 -7.23 19.21
N GLN A 8 -4.04 -8.07 19.86
CA GLN A 8 -4.51 -9.31 19.27
C GLN A 8 -5.44 -8.97 18.10
N ALA A 9 -5.15 -9.51 16.92
CA ALA A 9 -6.02 -9.35 15.76
C ALA A 9 -7.37 -10.07 16.00
N PRO A 10 -8.50 -9.50 15.58
CA PRO A 10 -9.79 -10.19 15.65
C PRO A 10 -9.79 -11.42 14.75
N ALA A 11 -10.80 -12.29 14.89
CA ALA A 11 -11.04 -13.36 13.92
C ALA A 11 -11.24 -12.75 12.53
N HIS A 12 -10.48 -13.23 11.53
CA HIS A 12 -10.47 -12.69 10.17
C HIS A 12 -9.97 -13.73 9.16
N CYS A 13 -10.41 -13.61 7.92
CA CYS A 13 -9.83 -14.33 6.79
C CYS A 13 -8.67 -13.53 6.19
N VAL A 14 -7.67 -14.24 5.67
CA VAL A 14 -6.56 -13.66 4.93
C VAL A 14 -6.61 -14.16 3.50
N VAL A 15 -6.76 -13.25 2.55
CA VAL A 15 -6.68 -13.52 1.12
C VAL A 15 -5.35 -12.98 0.60
N LYS A 16 -4.56 -13.83 -0.02
CA LYS A 16 -3.34 -13.44 -0.72
C LYS A 16 -3.49 -13.80 -2.18
N GLY A 17 -3.08 -12.90 -3.04
CA GLY A 17 -3.20 -13.10 -4.47
C GLY A 17 -2.16 -12.32 -5.26
N GLU A 18 -2.07 -12.69 -6.52
CA GLU A 18 -1.29 -12.00 -7.53
C GLU A 18 -2.17 -11.79 -8.76
N ILE A 19 -2.06 -10.60 -9.34
CA ILE A 19 -2.75 -10.26 -10.59
C ILE A 19 -1.74 -9.85 -11.65
N GLU A 20 -2.12 -10.04 -12.91
CA GLU A 20 -1.30 -9.68 -14.07
C GLU A 20 0.11 -10.28 -14.07
N ARG A 21 0.24 -11.56 -13.66
CA ARG A 21 1.52 -12.27 -13.76
C ARG A 21 2.01 -12.31 -15.21
N ARG A 22 3.24 -11.88 -15.42
CA ARG A 22 3.85 -11.80 -16.75
C ARG A 22 5.38 -11.89 -16.69
N LYS A 23 5.97 -12.23 -17.83
CA LYS A 23 7.39 -12.02 -18.06
C LYS A 23 7.63 -10.62 -18.61
N GLY A 24 8.56 -9.90 -18.03
CA GLY A 24 8.99 -8.57 -18.45
C GLY A 24 10.40 -8.60 -19.05
N VAL A 25 11.08 -7.46 -18.95
CA VAL A 25 12.44 -7.27 -19.46
C VAL A 25 13.38 -8.33 -18.86
N ASN A 26 14.29 -8.84 -19.68
CA ASN A 26 15.29 -9.86 -19.31
C ASN A 26 14.69 -11.16 -18.77
N GLY A 27 13.43 -11.48 -19.10
CA GLY A 27 12.75 -12.67 -18.63
C GLY A 27 12.36 -12.65 -17.16
N LYS A 28 12.53 -11.52 -16.46
CA LYS A 28 12.11 -11.32 -15.06
C LYS A 28 10.60 -11.44 -14.95
N GLU A 29 10.14 -12.19 -13.96
CA GLU A 29 8.70 -12.29 -13.68
C GLU A 29 8.21 -11.12 -12.84
N TYR A 30 7.06 -10.60 -13.22
CA TYR A 30 6.34 -9.54 -12.54
C TYR A 30 4.89 -9.97 -12.29
N ALA A 31 4.36 -9.55 -11.16
CA ALA A 31 2.95 -9.62 -10.82
C ALA A 31 2.64 -8.50 -9.84
N ILE A 32 1.37 -8.17 -9.65
CA ILE A 32 0.93 -7.28 -8.58
C ILE A 32 0.46 -8.17 -7.45
N GLY A 33 1.29 -8.32 -6.43
CA GLY A 33 0.96 -9.06 -5.22
C GLY A 33 0.12 -8.21 -4.27
N PHE A 34 -0.83 -8.86 -3.57
CA PHE A 34 -1.63 -8.21 -2.54
C PHE A 34 -1.99 -9.15 -1.39
N GLU A 35 -2.27 -8.56 -0.24
CA GLU A 35 -2.90 -9.22 0.90
C GLU A 35 -4.13 -8.42 1.30
N LEU A 36 -5.28 -9.11 1.42
CA LEU A 36 -6.54 -8.55 1.92
C LEU A 36 -6.94 -9.30 3.17
N ARG A 37 -7.26 -8.59 4.25
CA ARG A 37 -7.80 -9.15 5.49
C ARG A 37 -9.25 -8.73 5.69
N LEU A 38 -10.09 -9.70 5.96
CA LEU A 38 -11.54 -9.60 6.06
C LEU A 38 -11.96 -10.00 7.47
N PRO A 39 -12.26 -9.04 8.38
CA PRO A 39 -12.65 -9.35 9.75
C PRO A 39 -14.04 -9.99 9.80
N GLU A 40 -14.25 -10.96 10.69
CA GLU A 40 -15.56 -11.59 10.90
C GLU A 40 -16.64 -10.56 11.27
N LYS A 41 -16.30 -9.60 12.14
CA LYS A 41 -17.16 -8.46 12.52
C LYS A 41 -16.78 -7.24 11.71
N TRP A 42 -17.19 -7.23 10.44
CA TRP A 42 -16.92 -6.12 9.54
C TRP A 42 -17.83 -4.90 9.82
N ASN A 43 -17.25 -3.71 9.80
CA ASN A 43 -17.94 -2.45 10.05
C ASN A 43 -18.36 -1.69 8.76
N ASN A 44 -18.45 -2.40 7.63
CA ASN A 44 -18.77 -1.89 6.30
C ASN A 44 -17.74 -0.87 5.76
N LYS A 45 -16.54 -0.84 6.30
CA LYS A 45 -15.47 0.06 5.86
C LYS A 45 -14.28 -0.69 5.29
N PHE A 46 -13.73 -0.10 4.25
CA PHE A 46 -12.54 -0.58 3.56
C PHE A 46 -11.37 0.39 3.78
N LEU A 47 -10.17 -0.14 3.97
CA LEU A 47 -8.95 0.64 4.04
C LEU A 47 -7.89 0.06 3.09
N PHE A 48 -7.39 0.89 2.19
CA PHE A 48 -6.14 0.62 1.48
C PHE A 48 -4.98 1.14 2.32
N GLN A 49 -4.12 0.24 2.78
CA GLN A 49 -2.89 0.56 3.50
C GLN A 49 -1.75 0.74 2.50
N GLY A 50 -1.28 1.96 2.33
CA GLY A 50 -0.14 2.28 1.47
C GLY A 50 1.16 1.63 1.96
N GLY A 51 2.06 1.40 1.04
CA GLY A 51 3.34 0.75 1.28
C GLY A 51 4.43 1.68 1.81
N GLY A 52 5.66 1.25 1.72
CA GLY A 52 6.84 2.01 2.15
C GLY A 52 8.08 1.68 1.33
N GLY A 53 9.09 2.56 1.37
CA GLY A 53 10.28 2.44 0.54
C GLY A 53 9.91 2.43 -0.93
N LEU A 54 10.45 1.48 -1.68
CA LEU A 54 10.04 1.25 -3.07
C LEU A 54 8.98 0.13 -3.19
N ASN A 55 8.30 -0.24 -2.12
CA ASN A 55 7.44 -1.42 -1.98
C ASN A 55 8.20 -2.73 -2.32
N GLY A 56 7.76 -3.53 -3.29
CA GLY A 56 8.41 -4.81 -3.63
C GLY A 56 8.20 -5.90 -2.57
N VAL A 57 7.35 -5.64 -1.59
CA VAL A 57 6.95 -6.55 -0.52
C VAL A 57 5.49 -6.31 -0.17
N VAL A 58 4.71 -7.38 -0.10
CA VAL A 58 3.36 -7.33 0.44
C VAL A 58 3.45 -7.35 1.96
N SER A 59 3.23 -6.21 2.59
CA SER A 59 3.21 -6.08 4.06
C SER A 59 1.91 -6.64 4.63
N PRO A 60 1.87 -7.05 5.93
CA PRO A 60 0.61 -7.47 6.54
C PRO A 60 -0.46 -6.36 6.51
N ALA A 61 -1.64 -6.68 5.97
CA ALA A 61 -2.78 -5.78 5.80
C ALA A 61 -3.55 -5.60 7.12
N ILE A 62 -2.92 -4.99 8.12
CA ILE A 62 -3.54 -4.78 9.43
C ILE A 62 -4.07 -3.35 9.64
N GLY A 63 -3.75 -2.44 8.73
CA GLY A 63 -4.15 -1.04 8.85
C GLY A 63 -3.45 -0.32 10.00
N LYS A 64 -2.16 -0.61 10.21
CA LYS A 64 -1.34 0.08 11.21
C LYS A 64 -1.09 1.52 10.75
N ILE A 65 -1.27 2.47 11.64
CA ILE A 65 -0.89 3.86 11.38
C ILE A 65 0.64 3.93 11.26
N PRO A 66 1.16 4.41 10.13
CA PRO A 66 2.60 4.44 9.86
C PRO A 66 3.27 5.64 10.57
N SER A 67 3.09 5.74 11.87
CA SER A 67 3.68 6.77 12.72
C SER A 67 4.37 6.13 13.92
N ARG A 68 5.60 6.52 14.19
CA ARG A 68 6.30 6.12 15.41
C ARG A 68 5.59 6.73 16.61
N GLY A 69 5.30 5.90 17.63
CA GLY A 69 4.60 6.34 18.84
C GLY A 69 3.09 6.43 18.72
N SER A 70 2.47 6.06 17.60
CA SER A 70 1.02 5.95 17.53
C SER A 70 0.51 4.86 18.46
N THR A 71 -0.43 5.21 19.32
CA THR A 71 -1.17 4.29 20.19
C THR A 71 -2.52 3.87 19.61
N ALA A 72 -2.86 4.37 18.42
CA ALA A 72 -4.12 4.04 17.77
C ALA A 72 -4.18 2.56 17.38
N LYS A 73 -5.32 1.94 17.65
CA LYS A 73 -5.57 0.56 17.26
C LYS A 73 -5.54 0.42 15.73
N PRO A 74 -4.91 -0.64 15.18
CA PRO A 74 -4.94 -0.93 13.76
C PRO A 74 -6.37 -1.00 13.21
N ALA A 75 -6.56 -0.64 11.93
CA ALA A 75 -7.88 -0.60 11.32
C ALA A 75 -8.59 -1.97 11.34
N LEU A 76 -7.86 -3.06 11.13
CA LEU A 76 -8.40 -4.42 11.22
C LEU A 76 -9.05 -4.69 12.59
N THR A 77 -8.43 -4.22 13.70
CA THR A 77 -8.99 -4.39 15.05
C THR A 77 -10.21 -3.50 15.30
N ARG A 78 -10.44 -2.53 14.42
CA ARG A 78 -11.61 -1.64 14.42
C ARG A 78 -12.70 -2.13 13.45
N GLY A 79 -12.53 -3.33 12.86
CA GLY A 79 -13.50 -3.94 11.97
C GLY A 79 -13.38 -3.52 10.50
N TYR A 80 -12.31 -2.88 10.07
CA TYR A 80 -12.10 -2.57 8.64
C TYR A 80 -11.63 -3.80 7.87
N ALA A 81 -12.12 -3.99 6.65
CA ALA A 81 -11.43 -4.78 5.66
C ALA A 81 -10.20 -4.00 5.18
N VAL A 82 -9.03 -4.63 5.17
CA VAL A 82 -7.76 -3.93 4.88
C VAL A 82 -7.01 -4.62 3.76
N VAL A 83 -6.55 -3.86 2.76
CA VAL A 83 -5.69 -4.36 1.68
C VAL A 83 -4.34 -3.64 1.67
N THR A 84 -3.31 -4.34 1.21
CA THR A 84 -1.98 -3.82 0.89
C THR A 84 -1.42 -4.49 -0.36
N THR A 85 -0.42 -3.89 -1.00
CA THR A 85 0.21 -4.41 -2.23
C THR A 85 1.73 -4.19 -2.21
N ASP A 86 2.44 -4.97 -3.04
CA ASP A 86 3.86 -4.78 -3.34
C ASP A 86 4.12 -3.72 -4.42
N SER A 87 3.07 -3.11 -4.97
CA SER A 87 3.11 -2.14 -6.07
C SER A 87 3.52 -2.71 -7.43
N GLY A 88 3.42 -4.02 -7.62
CA GLY A 88 3.58 -4.68 -8.92
C GLY A 88 4.98 -5.17 -9.23
N HIS A 89 5.81 -5.37 -8.24
CA HIS A 89 7.12 -6.00 -8.38
C HIS A 89 7.58 -6.67 -7.07
N GLY A 90 8.42 -7.67 -7.17
CA GLY A 90 9.14 -8.27 -6.05
C GLY A 90 10.54 -7.67 -5.86
N GLY A 91 11.33 -8.26 -4.97
CA GLY A 91 12.74 -7.92 -4.78
C GLY A 91 13.03 -7.10 -3.52
N GLY A 92 11.99 -6.67 -2.81
CA GLY A 92 12.14 -5.94 -1.55
C GLY A 92 12.12 -4.42 -1.68
N SER A 93 12.03 -3.75 -0.53
CA SER A 93 11.77 -2.31 -0.46
C SER A 93 12.92 -1.39 -0.91
N ARG A 94 14.06 -1.97 -1.29
CA ARG A 94 15.23 -1.23 -1.81
C ARG A 94 15.62 -1.66 -3.23
N ASP A 95 14.92 -2.64 -3.80
CA ASP A 95 15.18 -3.10 -5.16
C ASP A 95 14.66 -2.08 -6.18
N ILE A 96 15.56 -1.56 -7.00
CA ILE A 96 15.26 -0.63 -8.08
C ILE A 96 15.20 -1.31 -9.45
N SER A 97 15.48 -2.62 -9.55
CA SER A 97 15.59 -3.34 -10.82
C SER A 97 14.28 -3.35 -11.62
N PHE A 98 13.12 -3.15 -10.95
CA PHE A 98 11.83 -2.99 -11.63
C PHE A 98 11.79 -1.76 -12.56
N SER A 99 12.67 -0.79 -12.34
CA SER A 99 12.73 0.43 -13.15
C SER A 99 13.16 0.20 -14.59
N GLU A 100 13.72 -0.96 -14.91
CA GLU A 100 14.06 -1.37 -16.27
C GLU A 100 12.81 -1.74 -17.10
N ASP A 101 11.74 -2.17 -16.44
CA ASP A 101 10.49 -2.58 -17.08
C ASP A 101 9.43 -1.47 -17.03
N GLN A 102 8.94 -1.07 -18.20
CA GLN A 102 7.99 0.04 -18.32
C GLN A 102 6.66 -0.22 -17.58
N LEU A 103 6.10 -1.43 -17.67
CA LEU A 103 4.84 -1.74 -16.99
C LEU A 103 5.00 -1.84 -15.48
N ALA A 104 6.15 -2.34 -15.00
CA ALA A 104 6.46 -2.36 -13.57
C ALA A 104 6.60 -0.92 -13.04
N ARG A 105 7.21 0.00 -13.79
CA ARG A 105 7.23 1.43 -13.44
C ARG A 105 5.83 2.03 -13.35
N ILE A 106 4.96 1.72 -14.31
CA ILE A 106 3.57 2.19 -14.33
C ILE A 106 2.79 1.63 -13.13
N ASN A 107 2.95 0.35 -12.82
CA ASN A 107 2.32 -0.28 -11.66
C ASN A 107 2.81 0.37 -10.37
N TYR A 108 4.12 0.54 -10.18
CA TYR A 108 4.69 1.23 -9.03
C TYR A 108 4.23 2.69 -8.94
N ALA A 109 4.17 3.40 -10.06
CA ALA A 109 3.79 4.80 -10.07
C ALA A 109 2.35 5.01 -9.58
N TYR A 110 1.39 4.20 -10.07
CA TYR A 110 -0.04 4.40 -9.76
C TYR A 110 -0.96 3.21 -10.07
N ALA A 111 -0.67 2.40 -11.11
CA ALA A 111 -1.69 1.50 -11.64
C ALA A 111 -2.04 0.35 -10.68
N SER A 112 -1.07 -0.15 -9.91
CA SER A 112 -1.33 -1.20 -8.90
C SER A 112 -2.36 -0.77 -7.87
N THR A 113 -2.36 0.49 -7.44
CA THR A 113 -3.34 1.02 -6.48
C THR A 113 -4.76 0.86 -7.01
N GLY A 114 -5.05 1.31 -8.23
CA GLY A 114 -6.39 1.20 -8.81
C GLY A 114 -6.82 -0.26 -9.02
N LYS A 115 -5.94 -1.08 -9.57
CA LYS A 115 -6.21 -2.50 -9.84
C LYS A 115 -6.49 -3.29 -8.56
N VAL A 116 -5.66 -3.12 -7.54
CA VAL A 116 -5.83 -3.81 -6.25
C VAL A 116 -7.08 -3.29 -5.52
N THR A 117 -7.39 -1.99 -5.61
CA THR A 117 -8.63 -1.45 -5.05
C THR A 117 -9.86 -2.11 -5.66
N SER A 118 -9.92 -2.20 -7.00
CA SER A 118 -11.04 -2.83 -7.70
C SER A 118 -11.23 -4.30 -7.29
N ILE A 119 -10.16 -5.09 -7.29
CA ILE A 119 -10.21 -6.50 -6.89
C ILE A 119 -10.59 -6.67 -5.43
N ALA A 120 -10.01 -5.86 -4.53
CA ALA A 120 -10.32 -5.93 -3.11
C ALA A 120 -11.81 -5.64 -2.83
N LYS A 121 -12.39 -4.62 -3.48
CA LYS A 121 -13.82 -4.30 -3.36
C LYS A 121 -14.71 -5.43 -3.88
N GLN A 122 -14.36 -6.06 -5.01
CA GLN A 122 -15.09 -7.21 -5.54
C GLN A 122 -15.04 -8.42 -4.58
N ILE A 123 -13.87 -8.72 -4.00
CA ILE A 123 -13.75 -9.80 -3.01
C ILE A 123 -14.58 -9.49 -1.76
N ILE A 124 -14.54 -8.25 -1.27
CA ILE A 124 -15.32 -7.79 -0.12
C ILE A 124 -16.81 -7.99 -0.39
N GLU A 125 -17.30 -7.52 -1.54
CA GLU A 125 -18.70 -7.66 -1.93
C GLU A 125 -19.13 -9.13 -2.05
N ASN A 126 -18.28 -9.98 -2.62
CA ASN A 126 -18.56 -11.42 -2.73
C ASN A 126 -18.59 -12.12 -1.35
N VAL A 127 -17.79 -11.68 -0.38
CA VAL A 127 -17.72 -12.33 0.94
C VAL A 127 -18.83 -11.84 1.86
N TYR A 128 -19.15 -10.55 1.84
CA TYR A 128 -20.13 -9.96 2.75
C TYR A 128 -21.51 -9.73 2.10
N ASN A 129 -21.65 -9.99 0.78
CA ASN A 129 -22.85 -9.75 -0.03
C ASN A 129 -23.30 -8.29 -0.10
N VAL A 130 -22.43 -7.36 0.27
CA VAL A 130 -22.62 -5.90 0.15
C VAL A 130 -21.27 -5.23 -0.11
N PRO A 131 -21.23 -4.15 -0.92
CA PRO A 131 -20.02 -3.38 -1.12
C PRO A 131 -19.64 -2.58 0.12
N PRO A 132 -18.39 -2.10 0.24
CA PRO A 132 -18.01 -1.17 1.29
C PRO A 132 -18.85 0.11 1.25
N GLN A 133 -19.41 0.49 2.40
CA GLN A 133 -20.14 1.76 2.54
C GLN A 133 -19.19 2.96 2.45
N TYR A 134 -17.99 2.81 3.03
CA TYR A 134 -16.93 3.82 2.97
C TYR A 134 -15.59 3.17 2.68
N SER A 135 -14.81 3.84 1.84
CA SER A 135 -13.48 3.41 1.41
C SER A 135 -12.45 4.48 1.73
N TYR A 136 -11.35 4.08 2.33
CA TYR A 136 -10.28 4.99 2.75
C TYR A 136 -8.93 4.53 2.21
N PHE A 137 -8.05 5.51 1.98
CA PHE A 137 -6.63 5.26 1.73
C PHE A 137 -5.80 5.93 2.83
N MET A 138 -4.80 5.23 3.35
CA MET A 138 -3.87 5.79 4.31
C MET A 138 -2.45 5.32 4.01
N GLY A 139 -1.53 6.25 3.88
CA GLY A 139 -0.13 5.92 3.67
C GLY A 139 0.83 7.01 4.11
N CYS A 140 2.07 6.62 4.39
CA CYS A 140 3.16 7.52 4.77
C CYS A 140 4.39 7.24 3.90
N SER A 141 5.24 8.27 3.68
CA SER A 141 6.43 8.15 2.82
C SER A 141 6.04 7.75 1.39
N ASN A 142 6.51 6.63 0.87
CA ASN A 142 6.04 6.12 -0.43
C ASN A 142 4.53 5.84 -0.43
N GLY A 143 3.97 5.31 0.67
CA GLY A 143 2.52 5.18 0.83
C GLY A 143 1.78 6.51 0.81
N GLY A 144 2.41 7.59 1.29
CA GLY A 144 1.91 8.96 1.13
C GLY A 144 1.91 9.41 -0.34
N ARG A 145 2.95 9.06 -1.11
CA ARG A 145 3.00 9.26 -2.57
C ARG A 145 1.87 8.48 -3.26
N GLU A 146 1.66 7.23 -2.88
CA GLU A 146 0.54 6.40 -3.39
C GLU A 146 -0.82 7.03 -3.07
N ALA A 147 -0.99 7.58 -1.85
CA ALA A 147 -2.20 8.29 -1.43
C ALA A 147 -2.46 9.52 -2.30
N MET A 148 -1.43 10.30 -2.64
CA MET A 148 -1.57 11.43 -3.56
C MET A 148 -1.96 10.97 -4.98
N GLN A 149 -1.40 9.84 -5.46
CA GLN A 149 -1.78 9.26 -6.74
C GLN A 149 -3.22 8.73 -6.71
N ALA A 150 -3.66 8.14 -5.58
CA ALA A 150 -5.03 7.72 -5.39
C ALA A 150 -6.00 8.91 -5.47
N ALA A 151 -5.72 10.01 -4.79
CA ALA A 151 -6.53 11.22 -4.84
C ALA A 151 -6.63 11.82 -6.25
N MET A 152 -5.54 11.78 -7.01
CA MET A 152 -5.47 12.39 -8.33
C MET A 152 -6.09 11.52 -9.43
N ARG A 153 -5.91 10.20 -9.37
CA ARG A 153 -6.26 9.27 -10.46
C ARG A 153 -7.50 8.43 -10.18
N TYR A 154 -7.84 8.24 -8.92
CA TYR A 154 -8.95 7.38 -8.48
C TYR A 154 -9.85 8.10 -7.48
N PRO A 155 -10.29 9.37 -7.77
CA PRO A 155 -11.03 10.19 -6.81
C PRO A 155 -12.37 9.57 -6.40
N ASN A 156 -12.96 8.74 -7.26
CA ASN A 156 -14.24 8.07 -6.99
C ASN A 156 -14.09 6.77 -6.19
N GLU A 157 -12.87 6.32 -5.95
CA GLU A 157 -12.63 5.05 -5.26
C GLU A 157 -12.54 5.19 -3.74
N PHE A 158 -12.34 6.42 -3.24
CA PHE A 158 -12.09 6.66 -1.82
C PHE A 158 -12.86 7.87 -1.30
N ASP A 159 -13.55 7.70 -0.17
CA ASP A 159 -14.27 8.75 0.55
C ASP A 159 -13.33 9.62 1.39
N GLY A 160 -12.16 9.10 1.74
CA GLY A 160 -11.15 9.83 2.49
C GLY A 160 -9.74 9.30 2.25
N ILE A 161 -8.78 10.21 2.12
CA ILE A 161 -7.38 9.90 1.85
C ILE A 161 -6.48 10.64 2.84
N VAL A 162 -5.57 9.89 3.48
CA VAL A 162 -4.53 10.44 4.35
C VAL A 162 -3.16 10.21 3.73
N ALA A 163 -2.52 11.28 3.28
CA ALA A 163 -1.16 11.28 2.73
C ALA A 163 -0.18 11.86 3.77
N GLY A 164 0.46 10.98 4.54
CA GLY A 164 1.46 11.36 5.53
C GLY A 164 2.85 11.47 4.90
N ASN A 165 3.55 12.59 5.13
CA ASN A 165 4.94 12.79 4.66
C ASN A 165 5.21 12.20 3.27
N PRO A 166 4.43 12.57 2.23
CA PRO A 166 4.50 11.92 0.94
C PRO A 166 5.86 12.13 0.28
N GLY A 167 6.38 11.07 -0.37
CA GLY A 167 7.52 11.17 -1.26
C GLY A 167 7.15 12.01 -2.49
N PHE A 168 7.28 13.33 -2.37
CA PHE A 168 6.85 14.29 -3.37
C PHE A 168 8.00 14.73 -4.25
N ARG A 169 7.81 14.79 -5.56
CA ARG A 169 8.84 15.22 -6.54
C ARG A 169 10.16 14.47 -6.36
N LEU A 170 10.14 13.14 -6.30
CA LEU A 170 11.31 12.29 -6.00
C LEU A 170 12.54 12.58 -6.87
N SER A 171 12.34 12.94 -8.16
CA SER A 171 13.43 13.31 -9.05
C SER A 171 14.19 14.56 -8.59
N ARG A 172 13.54 15.49 -7.90
CA ARG A 172 14.17 16.69 -7.32
C ARG A 172 14.70 16.42 -5.91
N ALA A 173 14.02 15.61 -5.13
CA ALA A 173 14.47 15.18 -3.80
C ALA A 173 15.83 14.49 -3.87
N ALA A 174 16.01 13.56 -4.82
CA ALA A 174 17.27 12.85 -5.01
C ALA A 174 18.45 13.80 -5.34
N ILE A 175 18.20 14.87 -6.11
CA ILE A 175 19.22 15.90 -6.38
C ILE A 175 19.56 16.66 -5.11
N GLY A 176 18.56 17.04 -4.29
CA GLY A 176 18.76 17.69 -3.00
C GLY A 176 19.60 16.84 -2.04
N GLU A 177 19.25 15.57 -1.90
CA GLU A 177 19.98 14.62 -1.06
C GLU A 177 21.44 14.44 -1.53
N ALA A 178 21.68 14.34 -2.84
CA ALA A 178 23.03 14.27 -3.39
C ALA A 178 23.84 15.53 -3.09
N TRP A 179 23.22 16.70 -3.23
CA TRP A 179 23.83 17.99 -2.89
C TRP A 179 24.20 18.08 -1.41
N GLU A 180 23.28 17.74 -0.50
CA GLU A 180 23.51 17.74 0.94
C GLU A 180 24.67 16.81 1.32
N ASN A 181 24.68 15.59 0.78
CA ASN A 181 25.75 14.63 1.02
C ASN A 181 27.12 15.18 0.58
N GLN A 182 27.20 15.86 -0.57
CA GLN A 182 28.44 16.48 -1.03
C GLN A 182 28.94 17.60 -0.10
N GLN A 183 28.05 18.30 0.61
CA GLN A 183 28.44 19.32 1.58
C GLN A 183 28.94 18.71 2.91
N LEU A 184 28.43 17.53 3.29
CA LEU A 184 28.83 16.84 4.52
C LEU A 184 30.18 16.13 4.42
N VAL A 185 30.69 15.86 3.22
CA VAL A 185 31.95 15.13 2.97
C VAL A 185 33.13 16.12 2.78
N LYS A 186 32.87 17.41 2.76
CA LYS A 186 33.92 18.45 2.79
C LYS A 186 34.38 18.75 4.20
#